data_83dd1be43f887377b5fa9c9d5cb55bc9
#
_entry.id   83dd1be43f887377b5fa9c9d5cb55bc9
#
_cell.length_a   1.000
_cell.length_b   1.000
_cell.length_c   1.000
_cell.angle_alpha   90.00
_cell.angle_beta   90.00
_cell.angle_gamma   90.00
#
_symmetry.space_group_name_H-M   'P 1'
#
loop_
_entity.id
_entity.type
_entity.pdbx_description
1 polymer ?
#
loop_
_entity_poly.entity_id
_entity_poly.type
_entity_poly.pdbx_seq_one_letter_code
_entity_poly.pdbx_strand_id
1 'polypeptide(L)'
;GYVLKYLEERGRHVSKAEEGRLAMGLVGVKRTTGQHPGGLVVIPQDMEVEDFCPVQHPADDPDSGIITTHFEYHSMEANLLKLDELGHDDPTMLKMLEDMTGVNVREIPLDDPETMRIFKTAAPLGLGDDDPIIGKTGTIGIPEFGTGFTRQMLVDTQPEQFDTLVRLSGFSHGTDVWLGNAKDLILSGTASVKETIGCRDDIMLYLISKGMPDKRSFKIMESVRKGRGLPEGAEGEMHDAGVPDWYIGSCRKIKYLFPKAHAVAYVMMAFRIAWFKVHRPLEFYSAYFYRRSQKDAFDAGLMLKGRDFVRRKINEIKSKSDATAKEEDLVTTLEAVYEFYMRGFEFAPMDLYECDAAKFLVVDEKR
;
A
#
# COMPACT_ATOMS: atom_id res chain seq x y z
N GLY A 1 -5.26 20.02 22.63
CA GLY A 1 -6.11 20.75 21.69
C GLY A 1 -7.49 21.07 22.26
N TYR A 2 -8.38 20.06 22.45
CA TYR A 2 -9.78 20.31 22.87
C TYR A 2 -9.93 20.98 24.21
N VAL A 3 -9.17 20.58 25.22
CA VAL A 3 -9.21 21.21 26.56
C VAL A 3 -8.84 22.67 26.48
N LEU A 4 -7.77 22.99 25.75
CA LEU A 4 -7.34 24.38 25.56
C LEU A 4 -8.41 25.20 24.86
N LYS A 5 -8.93 24.72 23.73
CA LYS A 5 -10.01 25.41 23.01
C LYS A 5 -11.24 25.66 23.89
N TYR A 6 -11.67 24.63 24.63
CA TYR A 6 -12.80 24.73 25.55
C TYR A 6 -12.58 25.79 26.64
N LEU A 7 -11.35 25.86 27.19
CA LEU A 7 -10.99 26.83 28.24
C LEU A 7 -10.92 28.24 27.66
N GLU A 8 -10.30 28.42 26.49
CA GLU A 8 -10.20 29.70 25.78
C GLU A 8 -11.59 30.27 25.43
N GLU A 9 -12.48 29.48 24.87
CA GLU A 9 -13.85 29.89 24.54
C GLU A 9 -14.65 30.36 25.75
N ARG A 10 -14.26 29.96 26.97
CA ARG A 10 -14.91 30.31 28.23
C ARG A 10 -14.10 31.29 29.08
N GLY A 11 -13.00 31.83 28.54
CA GLY A 11 -12.13 32.76 29.24
C GLY A 11 -11.53 32.20 30.54
N ARG A 12 -11.36 30.85 30.60
CA ARG A 12 -10.82 30.20 31.81
C ARG A 12 -9.33 29.87 31.62
N HIS A 13 -8.56 30.27 32.61
CA HIS A 13 -7.15 29.91 32.70
C HIS A 13 -6.93 28.92 33.85
N VAL A 14 -6.24 27.83 33.55
CA VAL A 14 -5.93 26.78 34.52
C VAL A 14 -4.44 26.44 34.45
N SER A 15 -3.93 25.80 35.50
CA SER A 15 -2.56 25.30 35.50
C SER A 15 -2.38 24.16 34.47
N LYS A 16 -1.15 23.90 34.04
CA LYS A 16 -0.82 22.76 33.19
C LYS A 16 -1.20 21.40 33.79
N ALA A 17 -1.11 21.31 35.13
CA ALA A 17 -1.53 20.09 35.84
C ALA A 17 -3.04 19.85 35.71
N GLU A 18 -3.85 20.91 35.84
CA GLU A 18 -5.30 20.83 35.68
C GLU A 18 -5.70 20.59 34.22
N GLU A 19 -5.01 21.21 33.26
CA GLU A 19 -5.16 20.91 31.85
C GLU A 19 -4.90 19.41 31.55
N GLY A 20 -3.81 18.88 32.14
CA GLY A 20 -3.47 17.44 32.02
C GLY A 20 -4.54 16.54 32.65
N ARG A 21 -5.06 16.92 33.83
CA ARG A 21 -6.15 16.17 34.49
C ARG A 21 -7.41 16.13 33.64
N LEU A 22 -7.81 17.28 33.09
CA LEU A 22 -8.98 17.36 32.19
C LEU A 22 -8.77 16.58 30.90
N ALA A 23 -7.57 16.64 30.32
CA ALA A 23 -7.23 15.87 29.13
C ALA A 23 -7.29 14.36 29.40
N MET A 24 -6.79 13.91 30.53
CA MET A 24 -6.89 12.49 30.94
C MET A 24 -8.32 12.04 31.18
N GLY A 25 -9.16 12.91 31.74
CA GLY A 25 -10.60 12.64 31.92
C GLY A 25 -11.39 12.51 30.60
N LEU A 26 -10.83 13.03 29.49
CA LEU A 26 -11.43 12.90 28.15
C LEU A 26 -10.95 11.67 27.39
N VAL A 27 -9.94 10.96 27.88
CA VAL A 27 -9.46 9.73 27.24
C VAL A 27 -10.56 8.67 27.27
N GLY A 28 -10.87 8.10 26.08
CA GLY A 28 -11.93 7.11 25.92
C GLY A 28 -13.35 7.68 25.74
N VAL A 29 -13.52 9.00 25.87
CA VAL A 29 -14.79 9.65 25.56
C VAL A 29 -14.95 9.77 24.04
N LYS A 30 -16.12 9.31 23.51
CA LYS A 30 -16.46 9.44 22.10
C LYS A 30 -16.50 10.92 21.70
N ARG A 31 -15.80 11.27 20.64
CA ARG A 31 -15.71 12.64 20.13
C ARG A 31 -16.77 12.92 19.07
N THR A 32 -16.87 12.05 18.11
CA THR A 32 -17.76 12.17 16.96
C THR A 32 -17.95 10.78 16.34
N THR A 33 -18.86 10.69 15.40
CA THR A 33 -19.06 9.52 14.57
C THR A 33 -18.57 9.81 13.16
N GLY A 34 -18.12 8.79 12.46
CA GLY A 34 -17.66 8.88 11.08
C GLY A 34 -18.20 7.71 10.28
N GLN A 35 -18.19 7.90 8.97
CA GLN A 35 -18.49 6.83 8.01
C GLN A 35 -17.20 6.06 7.69
N HIS A 36 -17.26 4.72 7.66
CA HIS A 36 -16.21 3.92 7.05
C HIS A 36 -16.22 4.16 5.53
N PRO A 37 -15.09 4.47 4.89
CA PRO A 37 -15.06 4.94 3.50
C PRO A 37 -15.45 3.88 2.46
N GLY A 38 -15.43 2.59 2.80
CA GLY A 38 -15.72 1.51 1.86
C GLY A 38 -16.43 0.31 2.50
N GLY A 39 -16.84 0.40 3.77
CA GLY A 39 -17.55 -0.69 4.45
C GLY A 39 -19.06 -0.59 4.26
N LEU A 40 -19.66 -1.63 3.69
CA LEU A 40 -21.09 -1.77 3.54
C LEU A 40 -21.58 -2.99 4.33
N VAL A 41 -22.45 -2.76 5.33
CA VAL A 41 -23.05 -3.85 6.11
C VAL A 41 -24.24 -4.44 5.34
N VAL A 42 -24.24 -5.75 5.16
CA VAL A 42 -25.31 -6.48 4.48
C VAL A 42 -26.35 -6.91 5.50
N ILE A 43 -27.57 -6.45 5.31
CA ILE A 43 -28.72 -6.85 6.13
C ILE A 43 -29.46 -7.97 5.41
N PRO A 44 -29.88 -9.07 6.09
CA PRO A 44 -30.73 -10.10 5.51
C PRO A 44 -32.02 -9.52 4.93
N GLN A 45 -32.50 -10.06 3.82
CA GLN A 45 -33.62 -9.50 3.06
C GLN A 45 -34.97 -9.45 3.83
N ASP A 46 -35.11 -10.29 4.83
CA ASP A 46 -36.29 -10.44 5.68
C ASP A 46 -36.20 -9.71 7.04
N MET A 47 -35.13 -8.90 7.20
CA MET A 47 -34.83 -8.17 8.44
C MET A 47 -34.55 -6.69 8.16
N GLU A 48 -34.66 -5.88 9.19
CA GLU A 48 -34.28 -4.46 9.14
C GLU A 48 -33.00 -4.22 9.95
N VAL A 49 -32.30 -3.13 9.65
CA VAL A 49 -31.05 -2.80 10.36
C VAL A 49 -31.28 -2.56 11.85
N GLU A 50 -32.44 -2.05 12.20
CA GLU A 50 -32.88 -1.78 13.58
C GLU A 50 -33.05 -3.04 14.41
N ASP A 51 -33.21 -4.22 13.80
CA ASP A 51 -33.21 -5.52 14.51
C ASP A 51 -31.84 -5.84 15.10
N PHE A 52 -30.78 -5.22 14.58
CA PHE A 52 -29.39 -5.45 15.00
C PHE A 52 -28.80 -4.27 15.79
N CYS A 53 -29.08 -3.05 15.40
CA CYS A 53 -28.55 -1.87 16.08
C CYS A 53 -29.31 -0.59 15.69
N PRO A 54 -29.28 0.46 16.53
CA PRO A 54 -29.70 1.79 16.13
C PRO A 54 -28.88 2.32 14.95
N VAL A 55 -29.48 3.17 14.15
CA VAL A 55 -28.81 3.90 13.05
C VAL A 55 -28.61 5.37 13.40
N GLN A 56 -27.70 6.02 12.69
CA GLN A 56 -27.40 7.44 12.89
C GLN A 56 -26.90 8.10 11.60
N HIS A 57 -26.95 9.43 11.57
CA HIS A 57 -26.22 10.23 10.60
C HIS A 57 -24.80 10.49 11.14
N PRO A 58 -23.72 10.15 10.38
CA PRO A 58 -22.36 10.38 10.84
C PRO A 58 -22.10 11.88 11.02
N ALA A 59 -21.30 12.23 12.03
CA ALA A 59 -20.98 13.62 12.41
C ALA A 59 -22.20 14.49 12.76
N ASP A 60 -23.33 13.87 13.09
CA ASP A 60 -24.62 14.53 13.37
C ASP A 60 -25.13 15.41 12.20
N ASP A 61 -24.83 15.01 10.96
CA ASP A 61 -25.22 15.70 9.72
C ASP A 61 -26.36 14.95 8.99
N PRO A 62 -27.61 15.29 9.25
CA PRO A 62 -28.76 14.66 8.58
C PRO A 62 -28.89 15.05 7.11
N ASP A 63 -28.27 16.17 6.69
CA ASP A 63 -28.37 16.67 5.31
C ASP A 63 -27.49 15.87 4.35
N SER A 64 -26.52 15.14 4.87
CA SER A 64 -25.64 14.25 4.07
C SER A 64 -26.38 13.09 3.40
N GLY A 65 -27.56 12.72 3.94
CA GLY A 65 -28.31 11.54 3.49
C GLY A 65 -27.65 10.19 3.81
N ILE A 66 -26.50 10.20 4.48
CA ILE A 66 -25.74 9.00 4.83
C ILE A 66 -26.27 8.44 6.14
N ILE A 67 -26.52 7.13 6.17
CA ILE A 67 -26.94 6.38 7.35
C ILE A 67 -25.87 5.36 7.69
N THR A 68 -25.44 5.32 8.96
CA THR A 68 -24.48 4.34 9.47
C THR A 68 -25.05 3.62 10.68
N THR A 69 -24.50 2.44 10.97
CA THR A 69 -24.76 1.76 12.23
C THR A 69 -24.23 2.60 13.40
N HIS A 70 -24.97 2.64 14.51
CA HIS A 70 -24.50 3.31 15.72
C HIS A 70 -23.43 2.49 16.45
N PHE A 71 -23.57 1.16 16.44
CA PHE A 71 -22.59 0.27 17.03
C PHE A 71 -21.37 0.13 16.13
N GLU A 72 -20.22 -0.02 16.75
CA GLU A 72 -18.98 -0.38 16.06
C GLU A 72 -19.10 -1.80 15.50
N TYR A 73 -18.63 -1.99 14.23
CA TYR A 73 -18.88 -3.23 13.49
C TYR A 73 -18.40 -4.50 14.22
N HIS A 74 -17.23 -4.48 14.88
CA HIS A 74 -16.70 -5.66 15.57
C HIS A 74 -17.60 -6.18 16.69
N SER A 75 -18.50 -5.34 17.23
CA SER A 75 -19.50 -5.79 18.19
C SER A 75 -20.65 -6.56 17.54
N MET A 76 -20.78 -6.50 16.20
CA MET A 76 -21.84 -7.12 15.41
C MET A 76 -21.29 -8.11 14.35
N GLU A 77 -19.99 -8.27 14.23
CA GLU A 77 -19.35 -9.09 13.16
C GLU A 77 -19.75 -10.57 13.19
N ALA A 78 -20.25 -11.06 14.33
CA ALA A 78 -20.77 -12.43 14.44
C ALA A 78 -22.12 -12.62 13.76
N ASN A 79 -22.89 -11.55 13.57
CA ASN A 79 -24.29 -11.59 13.11
C ASN A 79 -24.46 -11.01 11.71
N LEU A 80 -23.61 -10.08 11.30
CA LEU A 80 -23.75 -9.35 10.04
C LEU A 80 -22.46 -9.42 9.22
N LEU A 81 -22.60 -9.55 7.90
CA LEU A 81 -21.50 -9.47 6.94
C LEU A 81 -21.24 -8.01 6.58
N LYS A 82 -19.97 -7.64 6.59
CA LYS A 82 -19.49 -6.37 6.00
C LYS A 82 -18.78 -6.66 4.68
N LEU A 83 -19.19 -5.99 3.63
CA LEU A 83 -18.44 -5.91 2.39
C LEU A 83 -17.51 -4.70 2.46
N ASP A 84 -16.26 -4.90 2.11
CA ASP A 84 -15.28 -3.83 1.99
C ASP A 84 -15.08 -3.51 0.50
N GLU A 85 -15.68 -2.40 0.05
CA GLU A 85 -15.64 -1.91 -1.32
C GLU A 85 -14.77 -0.67 -1.38
N LEU A 86 -13.46 -0.86 -1.43
CA LEU A 86 -12.49 0.22 -1.47
C LEU A 86 -12.06 0.49 -2.91
N GLY A 87 -12.28 1.73 -3.36
CA GLY A 87 -11.82 2.19 -4.66
C GLY A 87 -10.30 2.11 -4.77
N HIS A 88 -9.79 1.58 -5.88
CA HIS A 88 -8.37 1.41 -6.13
C HIS A 88 -7.99 1.91 -7.54
N ASP A 89 -6.79 2.51 -7.67
CA ASP A 89 -6.33 3.06 -8.95
C ASP A 89 -5.92 1.98 -9.96
N ASP A 90 -5.40 0.86 -9.50
CA ASP A 90 -4.79 -0.16 -10.35
C ASP A 90 -5.75 -0.79 -11.36
N PRO A 91 -7.00 -1.17 -11.00
CA PRO A 91 -7.96 -1.65 -11.98
C PRO A 91 -8.29 -0.61 -13.06
N THR A 92 -8.41 0.67 -12.68
CA THR A 92 -8.63 1.76 -13.62
C THR A 92 -7.45 1.91 -14.58
N MET A 93 -6.23 1.88 -14.06
CA MET A 93 -5.02 1.97 -14.85
C MET A 93 -4.90 0.79 -15.83
N LEU A 94 -5.17 -0.44 -15.37
CA LEU A 94 -5.16 -1.63 -16.23
C LEU A 94 -6.23 -1.54 -17.33
N LYS A 95 -7.42 -1.06 -17.01
CA LYS A 95 -8.48 -0.86 -18.02
C LYS A 95 -8.08 0.18 -19.08
N MET A 96 -7.47 1.28 -18.66
CA MET A 96 -6.94 2.29 -19.59
C MET A 96 -5.86 1.71 -20.50
N LEU A 97 -4.93 0.94 -19.95
CA LEU A 97 -3.87 0.28 -20.71
C LEU A 97 -4.43 -0.74 -21.71
N GLU A 98 -5.43 -1.52 -21.31
CA GLU A 98 -6.14 -2.43 -22.20
C GLU A 98 -6.81 -1.67 -23.35
N ASP A 99 -7.52 -0.58 -23.06
CA ASP A 99 -8.23 0.22 -24.06
C ASP A 99 -7.25 0.92 -25.05
N MET A 100 -6.09 1.36 -24.59
CA MET A 100 -5.09 2.00 -25.44
C MET A 100 -4.32 1.02 -26.34
N THR A 101 -4.07 -0.18 -25.83
CA THR A 101 -3.18 -1.16 -26.50
C THR A 101 -3.90 -2.31 -27.19
N GLY A 102 -5.15 -2.58 -26.82
CA GLY A 102 -5.89 -3.77 -27.22
C GLY A 102 -5.39 -5.07 -26.59
N VAL A 103 -4.44 -4.99 -25.66
CA VAL A 103 -3.90 -6.17 -24.95
C VAL A 103 -4.86 -6.60 -23.86
N ASN A 104 -5.31 -7.85 -23.88
CA ASN A 104 -6.11 -8.42 -22.80
C ASN A 104 -5.22 -8.58 -21.54
N VAL A 105 -5.47 -7.79 -20.52
CA VAL A 105 -4.67 -7.78 -19.28
C VAL A 105 -4.68 -9.12 -18.55
N ARG A 106 -5.71 -9.94 -18.74
CA ARG A 106 -5.82 -11.27 -18.10
C ARG A 106 -4.89 -12.30 -18.71
N GLU A 107 -4.46 -12.08 -19.96
CA GLU A 107 -3.56 -12.98 -20.71
C GLU A 107 -2.09 -12.65 -20.51
N ILE A 108 -1.76 -11.54 -19.84
CA ILE A 108 -0.39 -11.18 -19.51
C ILE A 108 0.21 -12.24 -18.59
N PRO A 109 1.31 -12.91 -18.99
CA PRO A 109 1.95 -13.93 -18.18
C PRO A 109 2.60 -13.33 -16.93
N LEU A 110 2.43 -14.00 -15.79
CA LEU A 110 2.99 -13.55 -14.50
C LEU A 110 4.45 -14.02 -14.27
N ASP A 111 5.04 -14.62 -15.29
CA ASP A 111 6.42 -15.13 -15.33
C ASP A 111 7.24 -14.52 -16.48
N ASP A 112 6.75 -13.43 -17.09
CA ASP A 112 7.50 -12.70 -18.12
C ASP A 112 8.88 -12.29 -17.61
N PRO A 113 9.99 -12.80 -18.21
CA PRO A 113 11.34 -12.61 -17.66
C PRO A 113 11.79 -11.14 -17.63
N GLU A 114 11.47 -10.37 -18.67
CA GLU A 114 11.87 -8.95 -18.74
C GLU A 114 11.10 -8.11 -17.72
N THR A 115 9.82 -8.39 -17.53
CA THR A 115 9.04 -7.76 -16.46
C THR A 115 9.57 -8.13 -15.09
N MET A 116 9.90 -9.41 -14.85
CA MET A 116 10.45 -9.83 -13.57
C MET A 116 11.78 -9.13 -13.26
N ARG A 117 12.60 -8.88 -14.28
CA ARG A 117 13.91 -8.22 -14.11
C ARG A 117 13.82 -6.79 -13.61
N ILE A 118 12.74 -6.01 -13.90
CA ILE A 118 12.67 -4.62 -13.41
C ILE A 118 12.57 -4.52 -11.88
N PHE A 119 12.19 -5.59 -11.21
CA PHE A 119 12.20 -5.64 -9.74
C PHE A 119 13.61 -5.80 -9.15
N LYS A 120 14.62 -6.07 -9.97
CA LYS A 120 16.05 -6.21 -9.59
C LYS A 120 16.93 -5.12 -10.17
N THR A 121 16.67 -4.70 -11.41
CA THR A 121 17.51 -3.77 -12.17
C THR A 121 16.66 -2.87 -13.07
N ALA A 122 17.16 -1.67 -13.38
CA ALA A 122 16.54 -0.79 -14.35
C ALA A 122 16.92 -1.12 -15.81
N ALA A 123 17.81 -2.10 -16.03
CA ALA A 123 18.34 -2.45 -17.36
C ALA A 123 17.28 -2.79 -18.42
N PRO A 124 16.15 -3.51 -18.12
CA PRO A 124 15.10 -3.74 -19.11
C PRO A 124 14.42 -2.47 -19.62
N LEU A 125 14.55 -1.36 -18.89
CA LEU A 125 14.06 -0.05 -19.30
C LEU A 125 15.08 0.75 -20.14
N GLY A 126 16.24 0.15 -20.44
CA GLY A 126 17.35 0.83 -21.12
C GLY A 126 18.14 1.78 -20.22
N LEU A 127 18.05 1.61 -18.90
CA LEU A 127 18.67 2.50 -17.90
C LEU A 127 19.77 1.77 -17.12
N GLY A 128 20.77 2.55 -16.67
CA GLY A 128 21.80 2.05 -15.76
C GLY A 128 21.32 2.09 -14.30
N ASP A 129 21.97 1.30 -13.45
CA ASP A 129 21.65 1.16 -12.03
C ASP A 129 22.37 2.22 -11.14
N ASP A 130 23.13 3.14 -11.74
CA ASP A 130 23.96 4.12 -11.03
C ASP A 130 23.30 5.49 -10.87
N ASP A 131 22.15 5.74 -11.50
CA ASP A 131 21.45 7.03 -11.38
C ASP A 131 20.87 7.18 -9.96
N PRO A 132 21.20 8.29 -9.27
CA PRO A 132 20.79 8.46 -7.85
C PRO A 132 19.28 8.64 -7.66
N ILE A 133 18.52 8.98 -8.71
CA ILE A 133 17.06 9.14 -8.66
C ILE A 133 16.40 7.82 -9.04
N ILE A 134 16.79 7.23 -10.17
CA ILE A 134 16.24 5.96 -10.64
C ILE A 134 16.67 4.82 -9.72
N GLY A 135 17.92 4.81 -9.27
CA GLY A 135 18.49 3.74 -8.43
C GLY A 135 18.54 2.39 -9.15
N LYS A 136 18.53 1.32 -8.36
CA LYS A 136 18.81 -0.03 -8.87
C LYS A 136 17.60 -0.75 -9.47
N THR A 137 16.37 -0.27 -9.28
CA THR A 137 15.16 -0.98 -9.73
C THR A 137 14.37 -0.16 -10.75
N GLY A 138 13.72 -0.83 -11.69
CA GLY A 138 12.84 -0.21 -12.69
C GLY A 138 11.39 0.01 -12.22
N THR A 139 11.14 0.07 -10.92
CA THR A 139 9.77 0.02 -10.36
C THR A 139 9.16 1.37 -10.00
N ILE A 140 9.75 2.50 -10.41
CA ILE A 140 9.12 3.82 -10.25
C ILE A 140 7.75 3.80 -10.93
N GLY A 141 6.72 4.28 -10.23
CA GLY A 141 5.34 4.31 -10.71
C GLY A 141 4.61 2.97 -10.74
N ILE A 142 5.26 1.87 -10.34
CA ILE A 142 4.61 0.57 -10.20
C ILE A 142 3.92 0.49 -8.83
N PRO A 143 2.61 0.17 -8.78
CA PRO A 143 1.92 -0.07 -7.52
C PRO A 143 2.64 -1.09 -6.65
N GLU A 144 2.50 -1.01 -5.34
CA GLU A 144 3.14 -1.88 -4.34
C GLU A 144 4.67 -1.77 -4.25
N PHE A 145 5.38 -1.47 -5.35
CA PHE A 145 6.84 -1.57 -5.44
C PHE A 145 7.54 -0.28 -5.86
N GLY A 146 6.82 0.84 -5.96
CA GLY A 146 7.35 2.11 -6.45
C GLY A 146 7.87 3.07 -5.38
N THR A 147 7.57 2.86 -4.10
CA THR A 147 8.02 3.74 -3.01
C THR A 147 9.49 3.49 -2.66
N GLY A 148 10.17 4.48 -2.11
CA GLY A 148 11.57 4.31 -1.68
C GLY A 148 11.78 3.14 -0.72
N PHE A 149 10.83 2.92 0.20
CA PHE A 149 10.86 1.80 1.13
C PHE A 149 10.78 0.44 0.43
N THR A 150 9.80 0.26 -0.47
CA THR A 150 9.62 -1.01 -1.19
C THR A 150 10.72 -1.25 -2.22
N ARG A 151 11.23 -0.20 -2.86
CA ARG A 151 12.38 -0.29 -3.77
C ARG A 151 13.65 -0.73 -3.03
N GLN A 152 13.89 -0.23 -1.81
CA GLN A 152 15.01 -0.72 -0.99
C GLN A 152 14.82 -2.19 -0.59
N MET A 153 13.59 -2.60 -0.27
CA MET A 153 13.26 -4.01 0.02
C MET A 153 13.57 -4.92 -1.18
N LEU A 154 13.26 -4.48 -2.40
CA LEU A 154 13.63 -5.19 -3.63
C LEU A 154 15.15 -5.33 -3.78
N VAL A 155 15.91 -4.28 -3.47
CA VAL A 155 17.38 -4.32 -3.50
C VAL A 155 17.94 -5.31 -2.47
N ASP A 156 17.36 -5.33 -1.26
CA ASP A 156 17.78 -6.20 -0.17
C ASP A 156 17.46 -7.69 -0.45
N THR A 157 16.42 -7.98 -1.22
CA THR A 157 15.89 -9.36 -1.41
C THR A 157 16.14 -9.95 -2.78
N GLN A 158 16.40 -9.13 -3.81
CA GLN A 158 16.67 -9.57 -5.20
C GLN A 158 15.68 -10.63 -5.72
N PRO A 159 14.36 -10.34 -5.80
CA PRO A 159 13.34 -11.34 -6.13
C PRO A 159 13.49 -11.85 -7.57
N GLU A 160 13.28 -13.15 -7.77
CA GLU A 160 13.39 -13.81 -9.07
C GLU A 160 12.08 -14.46 -9.54
N GLN A 161 11.10 -14.53 -8.66
CA GLN A 161 9.84 -15.22 -8.91
C GLN A 161 8.66 -14.41 -8.37
N PHE A 162 7.51 -14.58 -8.99
CA PHE A 162 6.28 -13.91 -8.62
C PHE A 162 5.88 -14.17 -7.16
N ASP A 163 6.04 -15.38 -6.64
CA ASP A 163 5.73 -15.72 -5.24
C ASP A 163 6.55 -14.92 -4.23
N THR A 164 7.80 -14.59 -4.60
CA THR A 164 8.64 -13.72 -3.79
C THR A 164 8.08 -12.30 -3.72
N LEU A 165 7.56 -11.76 -4.83
CA LEU A 165 6.90 -10.45 -4.83
C LEU A 165 5.66 -10.43 -3.94
N VAL A 166 4.87 -11.52 -3.94
CA VAL A 166 3.72 -11.66 -3.03
C VAL A 166 4.16 -11.60 -1.56
N ARG A 167 5.26 -12.25 -1.22
CA ARG A 167 5.83 -12.21 0.13
C ARG A 167 6.31 -10.81 0.51
N LEU A 168 6.98 -10.12 -0.41
CA LEU A 168 7.42 -8.73 -0.22
C LEU A 168 6.25 -7.76 0.01
N SER A 169 5.15 -7.93 -0.71
CA SER A 169 3.91 -7.19 -0.45
C SER A 169 3.40 -7.44 0.98
N GLY A 170 3.44 -8.69 1.45
CA GLY A 170 3.13 -9.02 2.85
C GLY A 170 4.05 -8.31 3.86
N PHE A 171 5.35 -8.24 3.58
CA PHE A 171 6.30 -7.51 4.44
C PHE A 171 6.01 -6.01 4.53
N SER A 172 5.63 -5.39 3.43
CA SER A 172 5.37 -3.95 3.36
C SER A 172 4.04 -3.54 3.99
N HIS A 173 3.04 -4.39 3.95
CA HIS A 173 1.70 -4.13 4.49
C HIS A 173 1.50 -4.59 5.93
N GLY A 174 2.36 -5.48 6.42
CA GLY A 174 2.34 -5.90 7.82
C GLY A 174 2.97 -4.87 8.76
N THR A 175 2.67 -4.97 10.04
CA THR A 175 3.30 -4.16 11.08
C THR A 175 4.30 -5.01 11.85
N ASP A 176 5.54 -4.52 11.98
CA ASP A 176 6.69 -5.21 12.60
C ASP A 176 7.00 -6.57 11.93
N VAL A 177 6.79 -6.64 10.62
CA VAL A 177 7.07 -7.83 9.80
C VAL A 177 8.43 -7.70 9.10
N TRP A 178 8.75 -6.53 8.55
CA TRP A 178 9.98 -6.31 7.79
C TRP A 178 11.12 -5.78 8.66
N LEU A 179 11.00 -4.52 9.13
CA LEU A 179 12.06 -3.87 9.92
C LEU A 179 12.18 -4.52 11.31
N GLY A 180 13.41 -4.81 11.72
CA GLY A 180 13.69 -5.47 13.00
C GLY A 180 13.23 -6.93 13.06
N ASN A 181 12.79 -7.51 11.94
CA ASN A 181 12.27 -8.87 11.86
C ASN A 181 12.79 -9.57 10.59
N ALA A 182 11.96 -9.76 9.55
CA ALA A 182 12.35 -10.51 8.35
C ALA A 182 13.61 -9.96 7.68
N LYS A 183 13.79 -8.62 7.61
CA LYS A 183 14.99 -8.00 7.06
C LYS A 183 16.26 -8.49 7.75
N ASP A 184 16.28 -8.48 9.07
CA ASP A 184 17.46 -8.87 9.85
C ASP A 184 17.79 -10.36 9.66
N LEU A 185 16.74 -11.22 9.63
CA LEU A 185 16.88 -12.65 9.41
C LEU A 185 17.47 -12.96 8.01
N ILE A 186 17.01 -12.23 6.99
CA ILE A 186 17.48 -12.42 5.62
C ILE A 186 18.90 -11.91 5.45
N LEU A 187 19.21 -10.69 5.91
CA LEU A 187 20.54 -10.09 5.75
C LEU A 187 21.61 -10.79 6.58
N SER A 188 21.26 -11.36 7.73
CA SER A 188 22.18 -12.19 8.53
C SER A 188 22.40 -13.60 7.97
N GLY A 189 21.62 -14.01 6.97
CA GLY A 189 21.62 -15.37 6.43
C GLY A 189 21.01 -16.42 7.38
N THR A 190 20.27 -15.99 8.41
CA THR A 190 19.58 -16.88 9.35
C THR A 190 18.41 -17.61 8.66
N ALA A 191 17.71 -16.93 7.78
CA ALA A 191 16.62 -17.49 6.98
C ALA A 191 16.59 -16.86 5.58
N SER A 192 16.15 -17.61 4.60
CA SER A 192 15.87 -17.09 3.25
C SER A 192 14.56 -16.31 3.20
N VAL A 193 14.36 -15.53 2.15
CA VAL A 193 13.08 -14.81 1.93
C VAL A 193 11.89 -15.78 1.98
N LYS A 194 12.03 -16.99 1.41
CA LYS A 194 10.96 -17.99 1.36
C LYS A 194 10.62 -18.61 2.72
N GLU A 195 11.54 -18.60 3.66
CA GLU A 195 11.34 -19.17 5.00
C GLU A 195 10.75 -18.17 5.98
N THR A 196 10.93 -16.87 5.74
CA THR A 196 10.44 -15.81 6.63
C THR A 196 8.93 -15.60 6.50
N ILE A 197 8.31 -15.08 7.56
CA ILE A 197 6.87 -14.85 7.63
C ILE A 197 6.52 -13.58 6.84
N GLY A 198 5.80 -13.71 5.73
CA GLY A 198 5.31 -12.59 4.92
C GLY A 198 3.83 -12.31 5.12
N CYS A 199 3.01 -13.34 5.34
CA CYS A 199 1.58 -13.21 5.53
C CYS A 199 1.07 -14.20 6.59
N ARG A 200 -0.20 -14.01 7.00
CA ARG A 200 -0.80 -14.88 8.03
C ARG A 200 -0.84 -16.37 7.63
N ASP A 201 -1.07 -16.62 6.36
CA ASP A 201 -1.17 -17.97 5.81
C ASP A 201 0.16 -18.75 5.93
N ASP A 202 1.29 -18.04 5.89
CA ASP A 202 2.61 -18.66 6.04
C ASP A 202 2.75 -19.33 7.42
N ILE A 203 2.26 -18.68 8.50
CA ILE A 203 2.33 -19.25 9.84
C ILE A 203 1.50 -20.53 9.92
N MET A 204 0.25 -20.48 9.49
CA MET A 204 -0.65 -21.62 9.57
C MET A 204 -0.09 -22.83 8.81
N LEU A 205 0.30 -22.62 7.55
CA LEU A 205 0.81 -23.69 6.69
C LEU A 205 2.14 -24.26 7.19
N TYR A 206 3.03 -23.41 7.69
CA TYR A 206 4.31 -23.84 8.26
C TYR A 206 4.11 -24.71 9.49
N LEU A 207 3.25 -24.30 10.42
CA LEU A 207 2.98 -25.10 11.64
C LEU A 207 2.31 -26.45 11.31
N ILE A 208 1.37 -26.47 10.36
CA ILE A 208 0.76 -27.71 9.85
C ILE A 208 1.84 -28.61 9.24
N SER A 209 2.75 -28.07 8.43
CA SER A 209 3.85 -28.84 7.84
C SER A 209 4.83 -29.44 8.87
N LYS A 210 4.87 -28.84 10.06
CA LYS A 210 5.61 -29.36 11.23
C LYS A 210 4.85 -30.43 12.04
N GLY A 211 3.64 -30.78 11.60
CA GLY A 211 2.80 -31.79 12.26
C GLY A 211 1.91 -31.26 13.38
N MET A 212 1.82 -29.93 13.52
CA MET A 212 0.89 -29.36 14.51
C MET A 212 -0.57 -29.45 14.00
N PRO A 213 -1.54 -29.68 14.93
CA PRO A 213 -2.95 -29.78 14.56
C PRO A 213 -3.48 -28.52 13.88
N ASP A 214 -4.26 -28.65 12.80
CA ASP A 214 -4.81 -27.55 11.98
C ASP A 214 -5.49 -26.47 12.82
N LYS A 215 -6.38 -26.88 13.72
CA LYS A 215 -7.12 -25.98 14.60
C LYS A 215 -6.19 -25.19 15.55
N ARG A 216 -5.11 -25.80 16.01
CA ARG A 216 -4.12 -25.14 16.88
C ARG A 216 -3.27 -24.19 16.08
N SER A 217 -2.80 -24.60 14.90
CA SER A 217 -2.04 -23.78 13.96
C SER A 217 -2.83 -22.54 13.55
N PHE A 218 -4.14 -22.69 13.27
CA PHE A 218 -5.03 -21.56 13.00
C PHE A 218 -5.14 -20.60 14.19
N LYS A 219 -5.30 -21.10 15.41
CA LYS A 219 -5.39 -20.25 16.63
C LYS A 219 -4.10 -19.47 16.86
N ILE A 220 -2.94 -20.08 16.67
CA ILE A 220 -1.65 -19.41 16.78
C ILE A 220 -1.55 -18.31 15.73
N MET A 221 -1.83 -18.63 14.47
CA MET A 221 -1.84 -17.68 13.36
C MET A 221 -2.75 -16.48 13.65
N GLU A 222 -4.00 -16.72 14.07
CA GLU A 222 -4.97 -15.66 14.38
C GLU A 222 -4.51 -14.75 15.53
N SER A 223 -3.86 -15.31 16.55
CA SER A 223 -3.33 -14.53 17.66
C SER A 223 -2.17 -13.63 17.19
N VAL A 224 -1.23 -14.20 16.44
CA VAL A 224 -0.07 -13.48 15.92
C VAL A 224 -0.51 -12.38 14.95
N ARG A 225 -1.39 -12.68 13.98
CA ARG A 225 -1.83 -11.68 13.00
C ARG A 225 -2.53 -10.47 13.60
N LYS A 226 -3.21 -10.66 14.75
CA LYS A 226 -3.87 -9.57 15.51
C LYS A 226 -2.94 -8.85 16.49
N GLY A 227 -1.66 -9.18 16.48
CA GLY A 227 -0.66 -8.57 17.37
C GLY A 227 -0.79 -8.96 18.84
N ARG A 228 -1.49 -10.05 19.14
CA ARG A 228 -1.70 -10.55 20.52
C ARG A 228 -0.54 -11.43 21.02
N GLY A 229 0.46 -11.68 20.15
CA GLY A 229 1.56 -12.57 20.43
C GLY A 229 1.16 -14.05 20.37
N LEU A 230 1.99 -14.90 20.95
CA LEU A 230 1.74 -16.34 21.00
C LEU A 230 0.75 -16.68 22.12
N PRO A 231 -0.28 -17.53 21.85
CA PRO A 231 -1.18 -18.03 22.90
C PRO A 231 -0.43 -18.83 23.97
N GLU A 232 -1.03 -18.96 25.14
CA GLU A 232 -0.49 -19.78 26.22
C GLU A 232 -0.17 -21.22 25.76
N GLY A 233 1.01 -21.72 26.14
CA GLY A 233 1.52 -23.01 25.75
C GLY A 233 2.01 -23.17 24.31
N ALA A 234 1.70 -22.23 23.42
CA ALA A 234 2.03 -22.32 21.99
C ALA A 234 3.53 -22.44 21.73
N GLU A 235 4.35 -21.76 22.50
CA GLU A 235 5.80 -21.76 22.33
C GLU A 235 6.39 -23.15 22.59
N GLY A 236 6.00 -23.79 23.68
CA GLY A 236 6.41 -25.19 24.02
C GLY A 236 5.97 -26.16 22.91
N GLU A 237 4.70 -26.07 22.47
CA GLU A 237 4.18 -26.88 21.37
C GLU A 237 4.95 -26.67 20.05
N MET A 238 5.34 -25.44 19.75
CA MET A 238 6.15 -25.11 18.55
C MET A 238 7.55 -25.71 18.68
N HIS A 239 8.21 -25.59 19.81
CA HIS A 239 9.51 -26.23 20.07
C HIS A 239 9.43 -27.76 19.93
N ASP A 240 8.42 -28.39 20.51
CA ASP A 240 8.21 -29.84 20.43
C ASP A 240 7.98 -30.28 18.97
N ALA A 241 7.37 -29.45 18.16
CA ALA A 241 7.18 -29.66 16.72
C ALA A 241 8.45 -29.33 15.86
N GLY A 242 9.55 -28.92 16.47
CA GLY A 242 10.80 -28.59 15.79
C GLY A 242 10.76 -27.25 15.03
N VAL A 243 9.98 -26.30 15.51
CA VAL A 243 10.00 -24.92 15.00
C VAL A 243 11.22 -24.20 15.57
N PRO A 244 12.08 -23.56 14.74
CA PRO A 244 13.28 -22.92 15.21
C PRO A 244 13.01 -21.64 16.01
N ASP A 245 13.89 -21.28 16.93
CA ASP A 245 13.78 -20.12 17.82
C ASP A 245 13.60 -18.80 17.08
N TRP A 246 14.30 -18.63 15.95
CA TRP A 246 14.16 -17.41 15.15
C TRP A 246 12.74 -17.24 14.59
N TYR A 247 12.05 -18.33 14.25
CA TYR A 247 10.67 -18.29 13.75
C TYR A 247 9.69 -17.91 14.87
N ILE A 248 9.87 -18.53 16.05
CA ILE A 248 9.10 -18.20 17.26
C ILE A 248 9.33 -16.73 17.64
N GLY A 249 10.60 -16.28 17.60
CA GLY A 249 10.98 -14.89 17.83
C GLY A 249 10.35 -13.91 16.84
N SER A 250 10.26 -14.32 15.55
CA SER A 250 9.57 -13.55 14.53
C SER A 250 8.07 -13.40 14.83
N CYS A 251 7.39 -14.49 15.20
CA CYS A 251 5.97 -14.46 15.59
C CYS A 251 5.69 -13.51 16.76
N ARG A 252 6.60 -13.38 17.72
CA ARG A 252 6.44 -12.49 18.89
C ARG A 252 6.53 -11.01 18.52
N LYS A 253 7.32 -10.66 17.50
CA LYS A 253 7.52 -9.27 17.05
C LYS A 253 6.32 -8.74 16.28
N ILE A 254 5.64 -9.58 15.52
CA ILE A 254 4.58 -9.21 14.58
C ILE A 254 3.38 -8.59 15.32
N LYS A 255 2.91 -7.45 14.81
CA LYS A 255 1.73 -6.73 15.31
C LYS A 255 0.54 -6.83 14.39
N TYR A 256 0.78 -6.98 13.10
CA TYR A 256 -0.28 -7.19 12.12
C TYR A 256 0.25 -7.95 10.92
N LEU A 257 -0.50 -8.93 10.43
CA LEU A 257 -0.22 -9.69 9.21
C LEU A 257 -1.34 -9.59 8.20
N PHE A 258 -0.92 -9.46 6.97
CA PHE A 258 -1.79 -9.35 5.81
C PHE A 258 -2.22 -10.73 5.28
N PRO A 259 -3.45 -10.85 4.69
CA PRO A 259 -3.88 -12.11 4.05
C PRO A 259 -3.13 -12.35 2.74
N LYS A 260 -2.72 -13.58 2.47
CA LYS A 260 -2.00 -13.96 1.25
C LYS A 260 -2.83 -13.70 -0.02
N ALA A 261 -4.11 -14.04 0.01
CA ALA A 261 -5.00 -13.85 -1.15
C ALA A 261 -5.09 -12.37 -1.57
N HIS A 262 -5.13 -11.46 -0.61
CA HIS A 262 -5.13 -10.02 -0.87
C HIS A 262 -3.79 -9.58 -1.50
N ALA A 263 -2.65 -9.99 -0.92
CA ALA A 263 -1.33 -9.70 -1.46
C ALA A 263 -1.19 -10.22 -2.90
N VAL A 264 -1.64 -11.44 -3.20
CA VAL A 264 -1.63 -12.01 -4.57
C VAL A 264 -2.41 -11.12 -5.52
N ALA A 265 -3.62 -10.70 -5.17
CA ALA A 265 -4.47 -9.89 -6.05
C ALA A 265 -3.78 -8.55 -6.42
N TYR A 266 -3.21 -7.85 -5.46
CA TYR A 266 -2.51 -6.58 -5.70
C TYR A 266 -1.20 -6.76 -6.46
N VAL A 267 -0.43 -7.79 -6.15
CA VAL A 267 0.82 -8.08 -6.88
C VAL A 267 0.54 -8.50 -8.31
N MET A 268 -0.55 -9.23 -8.59
CA MET A 268 -0.96 -9.53 -9.96
C MET A 268 -1.24 -8.25 -10.77
N MET A 269 -1.96 -7.29 -10.20
CA MET A 269 -2.21 -6.00 -10.85
C MET A 269 -0.91 -5.24 -11.06
N ALA A 270 -0.06 -5.14 -10.03
CA ALA A 270 1.23 -4.47 -10.11
C ALA A 270 2.15 -5.09 -11.19
N PHE A 271 2.22 -6.42 -11.27
CA PHE A 271 3.02 -7.12 -12.27
C PHE A 271 2.51 -6.87 -13.70
N ARG A 272 1.20 -6.88 -13.90
CA ARG A 272 0.58 -6.56 -15.20
C ARG A 272 0.85 -5.12 -15.62
N ILE A 273 0.77 -4.17 -14.69
CA ILE A 273 1.16 -2.76 -14.94
C ILE A 273 2.66 -2.68 -15.27
N ALA A 274 3.51 -3.41 -14.54
CA ALA A 274 4.94 -3.49 -14.82
C ALA A 274 5.24 -4.07 -16.22
N TRP A 275 4.46 -5.03 -16.69
CA TRP A 275 4.56 -5.56 -18.04
C TRP A 275 4.34 -4.46 -19.08
N PHE A 276 3.33 -3.62 -18.93
CA PHE A 276 3.12 -2.48 -19.84
C PHE A 276 4.30 -1.49 -19.77
N LYS A 277 4.85 -1.23 -18.60
CA LYS A 277 6.02 -0.35 -18.47
C LYS A 277 7.22 -0.85 -19.27
N VAL A 278 7.41 -2.15 -19.38
CA VAL A 278 8.49 -2.78 -20.17
C VAL A 278 8.14 -2.82 -21.64
N HIS A 279 6.96 -3.34 -22.00
CA HIS A 279 6.60 -3.70 -23.38
C HIS A 279 5.78 -2.63 -24.12
N ARG A 280 5.13 -1.70 -23.38
CA ARG A 280 4.29 -0.60 -23.91
C ARG A 280 4.53 0.68 -23.09
N PRO A 281 5.78 1.20 -23.10
CA PRO A 281 6.18 2.24 -22.17
C PRO A 281 5.40 3.56 -22.31
N LEU A 282 5.11 4.01 -23.52
CA LEU A 282 4.41 5.28 -23.72
C LEU A 282 2.98 5.22 -23.19
N GLU A 283 2.29 4.12 -23.43
CA GLU A 283 0.94 3.92 -22.90
C GLU A 283 0.96 3.80 -21.37
N PHE A 284 1.98 3.15 -20.80
CA PHE A 284 2.17 3.10 -19.36
C PHE A 284 2.31 4.52 -18.77
N TYR A 285 3.23 5.35 -19.31
CA TYR A 285 3.42 6.71 -18.82
C TYR A 285 2.20 7.59 -19.06
N SER A 286 1.51 7.45 -20.21
CA SER A 286 0.25 8.13 -20.49
C SER A 286 -0.80 7.85 -19.41
N ALA A 287 -1.05 6.59 -19.10
CA ALA A 287 -2.00 6.19 -18.06
C ALA A 287 -1.56 6.66 -16.67
N TYR A 288 -0.27 6.53 -16.35
CA TYR A 288 0.28 6.96 -15.07
C TYR A 288 0.14 8.47 -14.87
N PHE A 289 0.57 9.30 -15.82
CA PHE A 289 0.49 10.76 -15.73
C PHE A 289 -0.96 11.24 -15.67
N TYR A 290 -1.86 10.61 -16.44
CA TYR A 290 -3.29 10.88 -16.32
C TYR A 290 -3.81 10.64 -14.90
N ARG A 291 -3.49 9.48 -14.30
CA ARG A 291 -3.91 9.19 -12.92
C ARG A 291 -3.31 10.16 -11.91
N ARG A 292 -2.07 10.59 -12.11
CA ARG A 292 -1.41 11.60 -11.26
C ARG A 292 -2.02 12.97 -11.42
N SER A 293 -2.43 13.37 -12.61
CA SER A 293 -3.11 14.66 -12.86
C SER A 293 -4.49 14.73 -12.19
N GLN A 294 -5.22 13.61 -12.14
CA GLN A 294 -6.51 13.53 -11.42
C GLN A 294 -6.38 13.73 -9.89
N LYS A 295 -5.19 13.61 -9.35
CA LYS A 295 -4.87 13.81 -7.92
C LYS A 295 -4.14 15.13 -7.64
N ASP A 296 -4.13 16.06 -8.59
CA ASP A 296 -3.36 17.31 -8.52
C ASP A 296 -1.85 17.09 -8.29
N ALA A 297 -1.33 15.95 -8.69
CA ALA A 297 0.06 15.56 -8.50
C ALA A 297 0.90 15.60 -9.80
N PHE A 298 0.37 16.15 -10.89
CA PHE A 298 1.07 16.42 -12.14
C PHE A 298 1.05 17.92 -12.42
N ASP A 299 2.21 18.56 -12.37
CA ASP A 299 2.38 19.99 -12.67
C ASP A 299 3.10 20.16 -14.01
N ALA A 300 2.34 20.45 -15.07
CA ALA A 300 2.88 20.67 -16.40
C ALA A 300 3.91 21.83 -16.43
N GLY A 301 3.70 22.88 -15.63
CA GLY A 301 4.61 24.01 -15.53
C GLY A 301 6.01 23.65 -15.01
N LEU A 302 6.15 22.54 -14.33
CA LEU A 302 7.42 21.97 -13.86
C LEU A 302 7.91 20.85 -14.78
N MET A 303 7.04 19.92 -15.12
CA MET A 303 7.39 18.62 -15.72
C MET A 303 7.78 18.75 -17.19
N LEU A 304 7.19 19.71 -17.92
CA LEU A 304 7.50 19.96 -19.33
C LEU A 304 8.80 20.76 -19.55
N LYS A 305 9.48 21.21 -18.49
CA LYS A 305 10.75 21.97 -18.60
C LYS A 305 11.99 21.11 -18.90
N GLY A 306 11.81 19.83 -19.12
CA GLY A 306 12.86 18.91 -19.51
C GLY A 306 13.61 18.29 -18.34
N ARG A 307 14.41 17.26 -18.67
CA ARG A 307 15.10 16.36 -17.75
C ARG A 307 15.91 17.08 -16.67
N ASP A 308 16.76 18.01 -17.04
CA ASP A 308 17.70 18.65 -16.11
C ASP A 308 16.99 19.59 -15.12
N PHE A 309 15.89 20.20 -15.54
CA PHE A 309 15.06 20.98 -14.63
C PHE A 309 14.36 20.08 -13.62
N VAL A 310 13.75 18.98 -14.08
CA VAL A 310 13.06 17.99 -13.24
C VAL A 310 14.03 17.41 -12.21
N ARG A 311 15.25 17.05 -12.63
CA ARG A 311 16.30 16.54 -11.71
C ARG A 311 16.62 17.54 -10.61
N ARG A 312 16.83 18.81 -10.96
CA ARG A 312 17.11 19.86 -9.95
C ARG A 312 15.94 20.02 -8.98
N LYS A 313 14.70 19.99 -9.50
CA LYS A 313 13.50 20.14 -8.65
C LYS A 313 13.31 18.99 -7.68
N ILE A 314 13.57 17.74 -8.10
CA ILE A 314 13.58 16.58 -7.21
C ILE A 314 14.59 16.80 -6.07
N ASN A 315 15.83 17.15 -6.40
CA ASN A 315 16.87 17.36 -5.41
C ASN A 315 16.57 18.53 -4.47
N GLU A 316 15.99 19.63 -4.99
CA GLU A 316 15.55 20.76 -4.18
C GLU A 316 14.54 20.32 -3.12
N ILE A 317 13.48 19.59 -3.52
CA ILE A 317 12.44 19.16 -2.57
C ILE A 317 13.00 18.14 -1.58
N LYS A 318 13.76 17.14 -2.05
CA LYS A 318 14.37 16.12 -1.17
C LYS A 318 15.38 16.68 -0.16
N SER A 319 15.97 17.85 -0.42
CA SER A 319 16.89 18.50 0.51
C SER A 319 16.17 19.29 1.61
N LYS A 320 14.86 19.50 1.52
CA LYS A 320 14.07 20.21 2.53
C LYS A 320 13.85 19.30 3.74
N SER A 321 14.02 19.84 4.94
CA SER A 321 13.68 19.15 6.19
C SER A 321 12.19 19.24 6.54
N ASP A 322 11.47 20.15 5.89
CA ASP A 322 10.07 20.52 6.16
C ASP A 322 9.20 20.39 4.88
N ALA A 323 9.56 19.48 3.98
CA ALA A 323 8.78 19.22 2.78
C ALA A 323 7.33 18.85 3.16
N THR A 324 6.38 19.49 2.49
CA THR A 324 4.96 19.23 2.70
C THR A 324 4.54 17.90 2.04
N ALA A 325 3.47 17.28 2.54
CA ALA A 325 2.91 16.07 1.93
C ALA A 325 2.59 16.24 0.42
N LYS A 326 2.19 17.45 0.00
CA LYS A 326 1.97 17.77 -1.41
C LYS A 326 3.28 17.78 -2.21
N GLU A 327 4.37 18.29 -1.65
CA GLU A 327 5.69 18.27 -2.28
C GLU A 327 6.25 16.84 -2.37
N GLU A 328 6.07 16.03 -1.33
CA GLU A 328 6.46 14.60 -1.37
C GLU A 328 5.69 13.82 -2.42
N ASP A 329 4.39 14.07 -2.54
CA ASP A 329 3.56 13.46 -3.58
C ASP A 329 3.96 13.93 -4.99
N LEU A 330 4.32 15.20 -5.14
CA LEU A 330 4.85 15.76 -6.38
C LEU A 330 6.18 15.12 -6.78
N VAL A 331 7.09 14.87 -5.82
CA VAL A 331 8.36 14.19 -6.07
C VAL A 331 8.14 12.81 -6.67
N THR A 332 7.16 12.07 -6.19
CA THR A 332 6.82 10.74 -6.73
C THR A 332 6.50 10.81 -8.23
N THR A 333 5.80 11.83 -8.68
CA THR A 333 5.51 12.04 -10.11
C THR A 333 6.74 12.57 -10.87
N LEU A 334 7.50 13.50 -10.28
CA LEU A 334 8.72 14.01 -10.87
C LEU A 334 9.76 12.93 -11.12
N GLU A 335 9.89 11.93 -10.23
CA GLU A 335 10.77 10.77 -10.45
C GLU A 335 10.35 9.95 -11.66
N ALA A 336 9.05 9.73 -11.86
CA ALA A 336 8.53 9.05 -13.05
C ALA A 336 8.75 9.87 -14.33
N VAL A 337 8.58 11.18 -14.27
CA VAL A 337 8.88 12.10 -15.40
C VAL A 337 10.38 12.10 -15.69
N TYR A 338 11.23 12.09 -14.67
CA TYR A 338 12.68 11.99 -14.87
C TYR A 338 13.05 10.68 -15.55
N GLU A 339 12.50 9.55 -15.10
CA GLU A 339 12.70 8.25 -15.73
C GLU A 339 12.21 8.24 -17.19
N PHE A 340 11.06 8.84 -17.47
CA PHE A 340 10.51 9.02 -18.81
C PHE A 340 11.52 9.73 -19.75
N TYR A 341 12.09 10.85 -19.32
CA TYR A 341 13.12 11.55 -20.08
C TYR A 341 14.41 10.74 -20.23
N MET A 342 14.83 10.02 -19.19
CA MET A 342 16.02 9.19 -19.23
C MET A 342 15.89 8.02 -20.21
N ARG A 343 14.67 7.53 -20.44
CA ARG A 343 14.36 6.53 -21.47
C ARG A 343 14.31 7.11 -22.89
N GLY A 344 14.55 8.41 -23.05
CA GLY A 344 14.55 9.08 -24.34
C GLY A 344 13.17 9.48 -24.86
N PHE A 345 12.15 9.44 -24.00
CA PHE A 345 10.81 9.93 -24.32
C PHE A 345 10.69 11.43 -24.07
N GLU A 346 9.74 12.07 -24.75
CA GLU A 346 9.52 13.51 -24.69
C GLU A 346 8.02 13.82 -24.63
N PHE A 347 7.66 14.93 -24.01
CA PHE A 347 6.30 15.46 -24.13
C PHE A 347 6.16 16.23 -25.45
N ALA A 348 5.11 15.94 -26.22
CA ALA A 348 4.77 16.73 -27.37
C ALA A 348 4.34 18.16 -26.95
N PRO A 349 4.60 19.19 -27.77
CA PRO A 349 4.04 20.51 -27.54
C PRO A 349 2.51 20.46 -27.43
N MET A 350 1.95 21.25 -26.50
CA MET A 350 0.51 21.35 -26.38
C MET A 350 -0.10 22.05 -27.60
N ASP A 351 -1.06 21.42 -28.25
CA ASP A 351 -1.85 21.92 -29.34
C ASP A 351 -3.34 21.82 -29.03
N LEU A 352 -4.08 22.94 -29.17
CA LEU A 352 -5.51 22.99 -28.82
C LEU A 352 -6.40 22.09 -29.68
N TYR A 353 -5.94 21.72 -30.88
CA TYR A 353 -6.71 20.91 -31.82
C TYR A 353 -6.36 19.42 -31.76
N GLU A 354 -5.19 19.09 -31.26
CA GLU A 354 -4.68 17.71 -31.21
C GLU A 354 -4.70 17.09 -29.81
N CYS A 355 -4.65 17.91 -28.76
CA CYS A 355 -4.66 17.44 -27.38
C CYS A 355 -6.06 17.01 -26.93
N ASP A 356 -6.13 15.91 -26.16
CA ASP A 356 -7.33 15.56 -25.41
C ASP A 356 -7.44 16.47 -24.18
N ALA A 357 -8.67 16.82 -23.80
CA ALA A 357 -8.93 17.73 -22.66
C ALA A 357 -8.52 17.13 -21.29
N ALA A 358 -8.43 15.81 -21.20
CA ALA A 358 -8.20 15.11 -19.93
C ALA A 358 -7.08 14.06 -19.99
N LYS A 359 -6.84 13.44 -21.15
CA LYS A 359 -5.93 12.29 -21.28
C LYS A 359 -4.60 12.71 -21.90
N PHE A 360 -3.55 12.00 -21.53
CA PHE A 360 -2.29 12.04 -22.26
C PHE A 360 -2.39 11.07 -23.45
N LEU A 361 -2.11 11.57 -24.65
CA LEU A 361 -2.16 10.78 -25.89
C LEU A 361 -0.75 10.37 -26.29
N VAL A 362 -0.61 9.18 -26.84
CA VAL A 362 0.62 8.73 -27.51
C VAL A 362 0.55 9.23 -28.96
N VAL A 363 1.49 10.06 -29.37
CA VAL A 363 1.50 10.72 -30.69
C VAL A 363 2.37 9.94 -31.68
N ASP A 364 3.53 9.48 -31.24
CA ASP A 364 4.49 8.71 -32.03
C ASP A 364 5.34 7.79 -31.12
N GLU A 365 6.40 7.18 -31.65
CA GLU A 365 7.25 6.24 -30.91
C GLU A 365 8.04 6.86 -29.74
N LYS A 366 8.02 8.16 -29.56
CA LYS A 366 8.77 8.88 -28.52
C LYS A 366 7.91 9.83 -27.69
N ARG A 367 6.72 10.18 -28.17
CA ARG A 367 5.90 11.25 -27.58
C ARG A 367 4.45 10.81 -27.39
#